data_289a702fa19bf17db0ddfdee8503c1cc
#
_entry.id   289a702fa19bf17db0ddfdee8503c1cc
#
_cell.length_a   1.000
_cell.length_b   1.000
_cell.length_c   1.000
_cell.angle_alpha   90.00
_cell.angle_beta   90.00
_cell.angle_gamma   90.00
#
_symmetry.space_group_name_H-M   'P 1'
#
loop_
_entity.id
_entity.type
_entity.pdbx_description
1 polymer ?
#
loop_
_entity_poly.entity_id
_entity_poly.type
_entity_poly.pdbx_seq_one_letter_code
_entity_poly.pdbx_strand_id
1 'polypeptide(L)'
;MGITNCEKMALKKRTIKGKSYYYVERNLRTGDTEWKTFSLYIGSKKPLAKQMHVLEKKLDSQINLYILNKILKANTQFIDKKTALLLERVKTSHKKILEALDKASRANYLKRLRETFITNTNAIEGSRLTLEQTKKILELRDKYDVDDVEELEVVNMEHCLELYDELLEKKMALDEKIILQFHLLLLKTIPKYEAYAGIWRPVNVYIRGSKYDFPDWKHVPKLMSSLLAWYQNNKDKIHSVELAAKFHAKFVTIHPFADGNGRMARLLMNYILQLSGFPFTDIPFSKRDAYFETQEAAHFGNYKKFVLFLVEEIKSQFKDLKRKIKVEE
;
A
#
# COMPACT_ATOMS: atom_id res chain seq x y z
N MET A 1 -8.64 -6.74 7.27
CA MET A 1 -8.60 -6.69 8.76
C MET A 1 -7.20 -6.32 9.21
N GLY A 2 -6.99 -5.04 9.56
CA GLY A 2 -5.69 -4.55 10.01
C GLY A 2 -5.43 -4.88 11.47
N ILE A 3 -4.46 -5.73 11.75
CA ILE A 3 -3.88 -5.87 13.10
C ILE A 3 -2.96 -4.67 13.29
N THR A 4 -3.47 -3.54 13.77
CA THR A 4 -2.75 -2.26 13.58
C THR A 4 -2.38 -1.48 14.84
N ASN A 5 -2.85 -1.82 16.03
CA ASN A 5 -2.42 -1.12 17.24
C ASN A 5 -2.09 -2.10 18.36
N CYS A 6 -0.82 -2.10 18.76
CA CYS A 6 -0.36 -2.73 19.99
C CYS A 6 -0.12 -1.61 20.99
N GLU A 7 -0.89 -1.57 22.09
CA GLU A 7 -0.66 -0.61 23.15
C GLU A 7 0.68 -0.85 23.86
N LYS A 8 1.15 0.12 24.63
CA LYS A 8 2.33 -0.08 25.49
C LYS A 8 2.05 -1.16 26.52
N MET A 9 3.07 -1.95 26.84
CA MET A 9 2.99 -2.96 27.90
C MET A 9 2.68 -2.29 29.24
N ALA A 10 1.66 -2.79 29.95
CA ALA A 10 1.26 -2.31 31.26
C ALA A 10 1.47 -3.37 32.33
N LEU A 11 2.01 -2.98 33.49
CA LEU A 11 2.06 -3.82 34.66
C LEU A 11 0.73 -3.69 35.42
N LYS A 12 0.01 -4.81 35.59
CA LYS A 12 -1.26 -4.88 36.33
C LYS A 12 -1.09 -5.66 37.62
N LYS A 13 -1.71 -5.15 38.69
CA LYS A 13 -1.84 -5.83 39.98
C LYS A 13 -3.28 -6.28 40.13
N ARG A 14 -3.49 -7.56 40.42
CA ARG A 14 -4.82 -8.12 40.77
C ARG A 14 -4.77 -8.72 42.15
N THR A 15 -5.80 -8.44 42.95
CA THR A 15 -5.93 -9.02 44.28
C THR A 15 -7.01 -10.10 44.26
N ILE A 16 -6.64 -11.32 44.61
CA ILE A 16 -7.51 -12.49 44.60
C ILE A 16 -7.41 -13.14 46.00
N LYS A 17 -8.53 -13.22 46.73
CA LYS A 17 -8.61 -13.75 48.10
C LYS A 17 -7.54 -13.17 49.01
N GLY A 18 -7.39 -11.83 49.01
CA GLY A 18 -6.44 -11.08 49.84
C GLY A 18 -4.96 -11.18 49.44
N LYS A 19 -4.61 -11.96 48.43
CA LYS A 19 -3.24 -12.07 47.90
C LYS A 19 -3.08 -11.27 46.65
N SER A 20 -1.93 -10.56 46.48
CA SER A 20 -1.61 -9.78 45.31
C SER A 20 -0.89 -10.62 44.28
N TYR A 21 -1.28 -10.47 43.00
CA TYR A 21 -0.68 -11.12 41.85
C TYR A 21 -0.37 -10.09 40.78
N TYR A 22 0.76 -10.23 40.11
CA TYR A 22 1.23 -9.32 39.08
C TYR A 22 1.17 -9.94 37.71
N TYR A 23 0.76 -9.12 36.74
CA TYR A 23 0.65 -9.48 35.31
C TYR A 23 1.25 -8.37 34.48
N VAL A 24 1.87 -8.68 33.36
CA VAL A 24 2.11 -7.74 32.28
C VAL A 24 1.09 -8.01 31.18
N GLU A 25 0.48 -6.93 30.71
CA GLU A 25 -0.59 -7.00 29.72
C GLU A 25 -0.31 -6.05 28.58
N ARG A 26 -0.78 -6.45 27.40
CA ARG A 26 -0.77 -5.60 26.22
C ARG A 26 -2.00 -5.91 25.38
N ASN A 27 -2.68 -4.84 24.91
CA ASN A 27 -3.82 -4.97 24.03
C ASN A 27 -3.37 -4.87 22.58
N LEU A 28 -3.91 -5.76 21.77
CA LEU A 28 -3.73 -5.78 20.33
C LEU A 28 -5.07 -5.53 19.65
N ARG A 29 -5.14 -4.52 18.78
CA ARG A 29 -6.31 -4.28 17.95
C ARG A 29 -6.37 -5.35 16.85
N THR A 30 -7.43 -6.14 16.81
CA THR A 30 -7.57 -7.28 15.91
C THR A 30 -8.58 -7.06 14.79
N GLY A 31 -9.32 -5.95 14.84
CA GLY A 31 -10.31 -5.49 13.87
C GLY A 31 -10.64 -4.02 14.07
N ASP A 32 -11.62 -3.49 13.37
CA ASP A 32 -11.97 -2.06 13.46
C ASP A 32 -12.46 -1.66 14.85
N THR A 33 -13.15 -2.55 15.55
CA THR A 33 -13.65 -2.37 16.92
C THR A 33 -13.18 -3.45 17.89
N GLU A 34 -12.48 -4.48 17.41
CA GLU A 34 -12.08 -5.63 18.19
C GLU A 34 -10.69 -5.47 18.80
N TRP A 35 -10.58 -5.81 20.09
CA TRP A 35 -9.34 -5.83 20.84
C TRP A 35 -9.10 -7.18 21.45
N LYS A 36 -7.83 -7.62 21.48
CA LYS A 36 -7.41 -8.83 22.20
C LYS A 36 -6.33 -8.48 23.20
N THR A 37 -6.58 -8.83 24.46
CA THR A 37 -5.60 -8.67 25.55
C THR A 37 -4.69 -9.90 25.62
N PHE A 38 -3.40 -9.65 25.61
CA PHE A 38 -2.36 -10.65 25.91
C PHE A 38 -1.85 -10.38 27.32
N SER A 39 -1.82 -11.42 28.16
CA SER A 39 -1.47 -11.32 29.56
C SER A 39 -0.48 -12.40 29.96
N LEU A 40 0.61 -12.02 30.62
CA LEU A 40 1.57 -12.92 31.23
C LEU A 40 1.50 -12.80 32.75
N TYR A 41 1.22 -13.89 33.42
CA TYR A 41 1.33 -13.99 34.87
C TYR A 41 2.80 -13.99 35.29
N ILE A 42 3.15 -13.15 36.30
CA ILE A 42 4.51 -12.98 36.77
C ILE A 42 4.72 -13.68 38.12
N GLY A 43 3.73 -13.62 38.98
CA GLY A 43 3.79 -14.16 40.34
C GLY A 43 3.19 -13.22 41.40
N SER A 44 3.46 -13.52 42.67
CA SER A 44 2.98 -12.73 43.81
C SER A 44 3.89 -11.54 44.15
N LYS A 45 5.12 -11.50 43.59
CA LYS A 45 6.06 -10.41 43.81
C LYS A 45 6.11 -9.49 42.60
N LYS A 46 6.19 -8.15 42.85
CA LYS A 46 6.37 -7.17 41.79
C LYS A 46 7.69 -7.41 41.05
N PRO A 47 7.72 -7.45 39.70
CA PRO A 47 8.95 -7.67 38.95
C PRO A 47 9.91 -6.48 39.10
N LEU A 48 11.20 -6.78 39.08
CA LEU A 48 12.25 -5.76 39.04
C LEU A 48 12.33 -5.11 37.66
N ALA A 49 12.79 -3.86 37.59
CA ALA A 49 12.91 -3.13 36.31
C ALA A 49 13.71 -3.91 35.25
N LYS A 50 14.81 -4.56 35.66
CA LYS A 50 15.63 -5.41 34.75
C LYS A 50 14.89 -6.63 34.17
N GLN A 51 13.80 -7.08 34.80
CA GLN A 51 13.01 -8.20 34.32
C GLN A 51 11.94 -7.76 33.30
N MET A 52 11.59 -6.49 33.26
CA MET A 52 10.54 -5.97 32.40
C MET A 52 10.86 -6.20 30.90
N HIS A 53 12.11 -6.02 30.47
CA HIS A 53 12.53 -6.25 29.11
C HIS A 53 12.37 -7.73 28.66
N VAL A 54 12.66 -8.67 29.57
CA VAL A 54 12.47 -10.11 29.29
C VAL A 54 10.99 -10.46 29.17
N LEU A 55 10.14 -9.87 30.06
CA LEU A 55 8.71 -10.05 30.03
C LEU A 55 8.08 -9.45 28.75
N GLU A 56 8.58 -8.28 28.33
CA GLU A 56 8.17 -7.68 27.08
C GLU A 56 8.47 -8.56 25.86
N LYS A 57 9.68 -9.12 25.77
CA LYS A 57 10.03 -10.09 24.72
C LYS A 57 9.15 -11.33 24.70
N LYS A 58 8.79 -11.86 25.88
CA LYS A 58 7.88 -13.01 25.98
C LYS A 58 6.47 -12.64 25.49
N LEU A 59 5.96 -11.47 25.88
CA LEU A 59 4.66 -11.00 25.47
C LEU A 59 4.62 -10.75 23.96
N ASP A 60 5.67 -10.13 23.40
CA ASP A 60 5.84 -9.94 21.96
C ASP A 60 5.85 -11.25 21.20
N SER A 61 6.47 -12.29 21.77
CA SER A 61 6.47 -13.63 21.16
C SER A 61 5.07 -14.24 21.09
N GLN A 62 4.25 -14.08 22.14
CA GLN A 62 2.85 -14.55 22.13
C GLN A 62 2.00 -13.77 21.13
N ILE A 63 2.18 -12.44 21.05
CA ILE A 63 1.49 -11.61 20.09
C ILE A 63 1.89 -12.00 18.66
N ASN A 64 3.18 -12.18 18.41
CA ASN A 64 3.69 -12.62 17.11
C ASN A 64 3.14 -13.98 16.69
N LEU A 65 3.04 -14.92 17.62
CA LEU A 65 2.44 -16.23 17.36
C LEU A 65 0.94 -16.12 17.03
N TYR A 66 0.22 -15.28 17.73
CA TYR A 66 -1.19 -15.01 17.44
C TYR A 66 -1.36 -14.35 16.05
N ILE A 67 -0.55 -13.33 15.75
CA ILE A 67 -0.54 -12.67 14.45
C ILE A 67 -0.20 -13.69 13.36
N LEU A 68 0.81 -14.51 13.58
CA LEU A 68 1.21 -15.57 12.66
C LEU A 68 0.03 -16.53 12.41
N ASN A 69 -0.65 -16.99 13.45
CA ASN A 69 -1.80 -17.89 13.33
C ASN A 69 -2.98 -17.23 12.61
N LYS A 70 -3.15 -15.91 12.75
CA LYS A 70 -4.19 -15.15 12.04
C LYS A 70 -3.81 -14.95 10.56
N ILE A 71 -2.55 -14.64 10.27
CA ILE A 71 -1.99 -14.59 8.91
C ILE A 71 -2.04 -15.97 8.24
N LEU A 72 -1.83 -17.03 8.99
CA LEU A 72 -1.93 -18.41 8.51
C LEU A 72 -3.35 -18.79 8.09
N LYS A 73 -4.36 -18.08 8.56
CA LYS A 73 -5.75 -18.21 8.09
C LYS A 73 -6.00 -17.38 6.83
N ALA A 74 -5.21 -16.34 6.56
CA ALA A 74 -5.24 -15.66 5.28
C ALA A 74 -4.57 -16.56 4.23
N ASN A 75 -5.27 -16.84 3.14
CA ASN A 75 -4.72 -17.64 2.07
C ASN A 75 -3.55 -16.86 1.43
N THR A 76 -2.34 -17.36 1.61
CA THR A 76 -1.16 -16.93 0.85
C THR A 76 -0.85 -18.01 -0.17
N GLN A 77 -0.83 -17.67 -1.44
CA GLN A 77 -0.51 -18.59 -2.51
C GLN A 77 0.98 -18.52 -2.90
N PHE A 78 1.53 -17.30 -2.88
CA PHE A 78 2.88 -17.01 -3.39
C PHE A 78 3.82 -16.46 -2.32
N ILE A 79 3.29 -15.97 -1.20
CA ILE A 79 4.06 -15.47 -0.06
C ILE A 79 4.13 -16.57 1.00
N ASP A 80 5.34 -17.00 1.36
CA ASP A 80 5.50 -17.94 2.47
C ASP A 80 5.20 -17.30 3.84
N LYS A 81 4.95 -18.12 4.84
CA LYS A 81 4.57 -17.68 6.18
C LYS A 81 5.60 -16.77 6.84
N LYS A 82 6.89 -16.99 6.61
CA LYS A 82 7.99 -16.18 7.16
C LYS A 82 7.99 -14.80 6.54
N THR A 83 7.82 -14.73 5.23
CA THR A 83 7.71 -13.47 4.48
C THR A 83 6.44 -12.70 4.87
N ALA A 84 5.29 -13.36 5.01
CA ALA A 84 4.07 -12.72 5.46
C ALA A 84 4.22 -12.09 6.86
N LEU A 85 4.84 -12.83 7.81
CA LEU A 85 5.14 -12.29 9.13
C LEU A 85 6.10 -11.10 9.08
N LEU A 86 7.12 -11.15 8.22
CA LEU A 86 8.05 -10.02 8.01
C LEU A 86 7.31 -8.79 7.51
N LEU A 87 6.41 -8.94 6.53
CA LEU A 87 5.61 -7.85 5.99
C LEU A 87 4.70 -7.21 7.05
N GLU A 88 4.07 -8.00 7.91
CA GLU A 88 3.27 -7.46 9.03
C GLU A 88 4.14 -6.70 10.05
N ARG A 89 5.39 -7.13 10.26
CA ARG A 89 6.36 -6.37 11.07
C ARG A 89 6.76 -5.06 10.38
N VAL A 90 6.96 -5.06 9.07
CA VAL A 90 7.20 -3.84 8.27
C VAL A 90 6.06 -2.86 8.48
N LYS A 91 4.81 -3.29 8.29
CA LYS A 91 3.61 -2.48 8.49
C LYS A 91 3.57 -1.84 9.88
N THR A 92 3.73 -2.65 10.92
CA THR A 92 3.69 -2.18 12.31
C THR A 92 4.83 -1.22 12.63
N SER A 93 6.05 -1.54 12.17
CA SER A 93 7.22 -0.70 12.42
C SER A 93 7.18 0.61 11.65
N HIS A 94 6.73 0.60 10.40
CA HIS A 94 6.54 1.81 9.59
C HIS A 94 5.57 2.78 10.28
N LYS A 95 4.44 2.28 10.78
CA LYS A 95 3.48 3.09 11.52
C LYS A 95 4.11 3.72 12.76
N LYS A 96 4.84 2.93 13.58
CA LYS A 96 5.52 3.44 14.78
C LYS A 96 6.56 4.52 14.45
N ILE A 97 7.29 4.34 13.36
CA ILE A 97 8.25 5.34 12.87
C ILE A 97 7.54 6.65 12.55
N LEU A 98 6.46 6.60 11.74
CA LEU A 98 5.71 7.81 11.38
C LEU A 98 5.06 8.50 12.58
N GLU A 99 4.61 7.73 13.58
CA GLU A 99 4.06 8.27 14.83
C GLU A 99 5.12 8.92 15.74
N ALA A 100 6.39 8.48 15.64
CA ALA A 100 7.51 9.02 16.39
C ALA A 100 8.10 10.30 15.78
N LEU A 101 7.92 10.53 14.47
CA LEU A 101 8.38 11.75 13.81
C LEU A 101 7.55 12.96 14.28
N ASP A 102 8.20 14.09 14.45
CA ASP A 102 7.53 15.37 14.61
C ASP A 102 6.69 15.73 13.36
N LYS A 103 5.80 16.72 13.51
CA LYS A 103 4.86 17.10 12.44
C LYS A 103 5.58 17.53 11.15
N ALA A 104 6.67 18.30 11.26
CA ALA A 104 7.39 18.83 10.10
C ALA A 104 8.16 17.71 9.37
N SER A 105 8.90 16.88 10.12
CA SER A 105 9.63 15.72 9.57
C SER A 105 8.69 14.73 8.89
N ARG A 106 7.52 14.47 9.49
CA ARG A 106 6.51 13.61 8.89
C ARG A 106 5.94 14.20 7.59
N ALA A 107 5.61 15.49 7.57
CA ALA A 107 5.10 16.18 6.38
C ALA A 107 6.15 16.16 5.26
N ASN A 108 7.41 16.44 5.55
CA ASN A 108 8.52 16.38 4.59
C ASN A 108 8.72 14.97 4.03
N TYR A 109 8.64 13.94 4.86
CA TYR A 109 8.72 12.55 4.41
C TYR A 109 7.60 12.21 3.42
N LEU A 110 6.36 12.55 3.76
CA LEU A 110 5.19 12.29 2.89
C LEU A 110 5.27 13.09 1.58
N LYS A 111 5.66 14.37 1.64
CA LYS A 111 5.89 15.21 0.44
C LYS A 111 6.90 14.56 -0.50
N ARG A 112 8.08 14.18 0.01
CA ARG A 112 9.12 13.52 -0.80
C ARG A 112 8.65 12.19 -1.40
N LEU A 113 7.86 11.41 -0.66
CA LEU A 113 7.30 10.16 -1.15
C LEU A 113 6.37 10.39 -2.34
N ARG A 114 5.49 11.39 -2.27
CA ARG A 114 4.59 11.80 -3.36
C ARG A 114 5.38 12.27 -4.59
N GLU A 115 6.29 13.21 -4.42
CA GLU A 115 7.15 13.74 -5.48
C GLU A 115 7.90 12.61 -6.21
N THR A 116 8.48 11.68 -5.45
CA THR A 116 9.19 10.53 -6.00
C THR A 116 8.25 9.59 -6.77
N PHE A 117 7.08 9.30 -6.23
CA PHE A 117 6.09 8.46 -6.90
C PHE A 117 5.58 9.11 -8.19
N ILE A 118 5.26 10.40 -8.19
CA ILE A 118 4.82 11.12 -9.40
C ILE A 118 5.89 11.05 -10.48
N THR A 119 7.14 11.34 -10.10
CA THR A 119 8.27 11.25 -11.04
C THR A 119 8.42 9.84 -11.61
N ASN A 120 8.50 8.82 -10.77
CA ASN A 120 8.72 7.45 -11.21
C ASN A 120 7.54 6.89 -12.01
N THR A 121 6.29 7.17 -11.57
CA THR A 121 5.12 6.62 -12.26
C THR A 121 4.95 7.19 -13.66
N ASN A 122 5.27 8.49 -13.89
CA ASN A 122 5.27 9.09 -15.21
C ASN A 122 6.49 8.68 -16.05
N ALA A 123 7.68 8.58 -15.44
CA ALA A 123 8.88 8.10 -16.13
C ALA A 123 8.74 6.67 -16.65
N ILE A 124 8.08 5.77 -15.91
CA ILE A 124 7.76 4.40 -16.36
C ILE A 124 6.95 4.44 -17.68
N GLU A 125 6.06 5.41 -17.84
CA GLU A 125 5.23 5.60 -19.04
C GLU A 125 5.95 6.40 -20.14
N GLY A 126 7.12 6.97 -19.86
CA GLY A 126 7.98 7.62 -20.88
C GLY A 126 8.26 9.09 -20.65
N SER A 127 7.76 9.70 -19.58
CA SER A 127 8.13 11.08 -19.22
C SER A 127 9.64 11.20 -18.94
N ARG A 128 10.23 12.31 -19.34
CA ARG A 128 11.66 12.62 -19.16
C ARG A 128 11.91 13.59 -18.00
N LEU A 129 10.85 14.02 -17.33
CA LEU A 129 10.97 14.96 -16.23
C LEU A 129 11.76 14.34 -15.06
N THR A 130 12.73 15.10 -14.58
CA THR A 130 13.52 14.73 -13.38
C THR A 130 12.73 15.03 -12.10
N LEU A 131 13.16 14.46 -10.98
CA LEU A 131 12.58 14.74 -9.66
C LEU A 131 12.61 16.25 -9.33
N GLU A 132 13.68 16.97 -9.69
CA GLU A 132 13.79 18.41 -9.45
C GLU A 132 12.77 19.21 -10.29
N GLN A 133 12.56 18.81 -11.54
CA GLN A 133 11.54 19.43 -12.40
C GLN A 133 10.14 19.14 -11.86
N THR A 134 9.85 17.88 -11.49
CA THR A 134 8.58 17.50 -10.85
C THR A 134 8.28 18.36 -9.61
N LYS A 135 9.25 18.55 -8.71
CA LYS A 135 9.11 19.40 -7.53
C LYS A 135 8.77 20.85 -7.90
N LYS A 136 9.51 21.42 -8.87
CA LYS A 136 9.29 22.78 -9.33
C LYS A 136 7.89 22.96 -9.91
N ILE A 137 7.41 22.02 -10.72
CA ILE A 137 6.07 22.03 -11.29
C ILE A 137 5.03 22.05 -10.18
N LEU A 138 5.16 21.14 -9.19
CA LEU A 138 4.22 21.05 -8.07
C LEU A 138 4.22 22.28 -7.17
N GLU A 139 5.36 22.98 -7.02
CA GLU A 139 5.46 24.22 -6.24
C GLU A 139 4.86 25.42 -6.96
N LEU A 140 4.79 25.38 -8.29
CA LEU A 140 4.34 26.50 -9.13
C LEU A 140 2.98 26.27 -9.79
N ARG A 141 2.37 25.09 -9.66
CA ARG A 141 1.15 24.67 -10.37
C ARG A 141 -0.04 25.64 -10.27
N ASP A 142 -0.12 26.39 -9.15
CA ASP A 142 -1.20 27.36 -8.91
C ASP A 142 -0.85 28.79 -9.40
N LYS A 143 0.35 28.99 -10.00
CA LYS A 143 0.89 30.30 -10.33
C LYS A 143 0.94 30.61 -11.82
N TYR A 144 0.85 29.60 -12.67
CA TYR A 144 0.86 29.75 -14.13
C TYR A 144 0.09 28.60 -14.81
N ASP A 145 -0.38 28.85 -16.01
CA ASP A 145 -1.01 27.81 -16.81
C ASP A 145 0.05 26.83 -17.31
N VAL A 146 -0.27 25.56 -17.21
CA VAL A 146 0.59 24.45 -17.65
C VAL A 146 0.07 23.95 -18.99
N ASP A 147 0.88 24.05 -20.05
CA ASP A 147 0.53 23.64 -21.41
C ASP A 147 1.31 22.40 -21.88
N ASP A 148 2.47 22.13 -21.29
CA ASP A 148 3.28 20.96 -21.63
C ASP A 148 2.63 19.69 -21.09
N VAL A 149 2.53 18.67 -21.96
CA VAL A 149 1.84 17.40 -21.63
C VAL A 149 2.51 16.66 -20.47
N GLU A 150 3.85 16.63 -20.41
CA GLU A 150 4.55 15.95 -19.31
C GLU A 150 4.34 16.70 -17.98
N GLU A 151 4.25 18.04 -18.00
CA GLU A 151 3.93 18.85 -16.82
C GLU A 151 2.47 18.65 -16.38
N LEU A 152 1.52 18.62 -17.33
CA LEU A 152 0.12 18.31 -17.06
C LEU A 152 -0.04 16.92 -16.42
N GLU A 153 0.73 15.91 -16.85
CA GLU A 153 0.74 14.58 -16.22
C GLU A 153 1.18 14.62 -14.75
N VAL A 154 2.15 15.47 -14.42
CA VAL A 154 2.60 15.70 -13.03
C VAL A 154 1.47 16.29 -12.19
N VAL A 155 0.84 17.39 -12.68
CA VAL A 155 -0.25 18.07 -11.96
C VAL A 155 -1.46 17.16 -11.80
N ASN A 156 -1.84 16.43 -12.83
CA ASN A 156 -2.96 15.49 -12.80
C ASN A 156 -2.72 14.34 -11.80
N MET A 157 -1.50 13.80 -11.74
CA MET A 157 -1.19 12.77 -10.76
C MET A 157 -1.25 13.31 -9.32
N GLU A 158 -0.84 14.57 -9.10
CA GLU A 158 -0.99 15.21 -7.79
C GLU A 158 -2.48 15.37 -7.42
N HIS A 159 -3.35 15.80 -8.34
CA HIS A 159 -4.80 15.84 -8.09
C HIS A 159 -5.37 14.44 -7.77
N CYS A 160 -4.86 13.38 -8.43
CA CYS A 160 -5.21 12.01 -8.06
C CYS A 160 -4.80 11.68 -6.63
N LEU A 161 -3.61 12.10 -6.18
CA LEU A 161 -3.13 11.85 -4.82
C LEU A 161 -3.86 12.70 -3.77
N GLU A 162 -4.36 13.87 -4.11
CA GLU A 162 -5.23 14.67 -3.22
C GLU A 162 -6.56 13.94 -2.97
N LEU A 163 -7.23 13.51 -4.04
CA LEU A 163 -8.44 12.67 -3.91
C LEU A 163 -8.17 11.37 -3.17
N TYR A 164 -7.03 10.75 -3.44
CA TYR A 164 -6.58 9.52 -2.80
C TYR A 164 -6.49 9.68 -1.27
N ASP A 165 -5.88 10.76 -0.79
CA ASP A 165 -5.75 11.03 0.64
C ASP A 165 -7.12 11.26 1.29
N GLU A 166 -8.01 12.02 0.64
CA GLU A 166 -9.38 12.24 1.11
C GLU A 166 -10.17 10.92 1.26
N LEU A 167 -10.10 10.07 0.24
CA LEU A 167 -10.79 8.78 0.23
C LEU A 167 -10.20 7.82 1.27
N LEU A 168 -8.88 7.84 1.46
CA LEU A 168 -8.18 7.01 2.42
C LEU A 168 -8.50 7.42 3.86
N GLU A 169 -8.56 8.73 4.13
CA GLU A 169 -8.96 9.27 5.44
C GLU A 169 -10.40 8.84 5.81
N LYS A 170 -11.31 8.89 4.84
CA LYS A 170 -12.69 8.41 4.97
C LYS A 170 -12.80 6.89 4.93
N LYS A 171 -11.70 6.15 4.69
CA LYS A 171 -11.67 4.68 4.53
C LYS A 171 -12.67 4.17 3.50
N MET A 172 -12.82 4.90 2.42
CA MET A 172 -13.74 4.53 1.34
C MET A 172 -13.33 3.21 0.70
N ALA A 173 -14.27 2.29 0.56
CA ALA A 173 -14.02 1.04 -0.14
C ALA A 173 -13.85 1.29 -1.64
N LEU A 174 -12.88 0.61 -2.26
CA LEU A 174 -12.65 0.72 -3.69
C LEU A 174 -13.86 0.20 -4.47
N ASP A 175 -14.40 1.04 -5.34
CA ASP A 175 -15.50 0.77 -6.25
C ASP A 175 -15.25 1.33 -7.66
N GLU A 176 -16.17 1.11 -8.56
CA GLU A 176 -16.10 1.58 -9.95
C GLU A 176 -16.05 3.11 -10.03
N LYS A 177 -16.88 3.80 -9.25
CA LYS A 177 -16.96 5.26 -9.24
C LYS A 177 -15.62 5.89 -8.86
N ILE A 178 -14.97 5.37 -7.83
CA ILE A 178 -13.64 5.84 -7.39
C ILE A 178 -12.59 5.63 -8.50
N ILE A 179 -12.61 4.47 -9.17
CA ILE A 179 -11.68 4.19 -10.28
C ILE A 179 -11.86 5.18 -11.43
N LEU A 180 -13.12 5.42 -11.82
CA LEU A 180 -13.43 6.37 -12.90
C LEU A 180 -13.10 7.82 -12.52
N GLN A 181 -13.28 8.22 -11.24
CA GLN A 181 -12.89 9.54 -10.75
C GLN A 181 -11.37 9.74 -10.78
N PHE A 182 -10.59 8.77 -10.36
CA PHE A 182 -9.12 8.84 -10.50
C PHE A 182 -8.70 8.97 -11.95
N HIS A 183 -9.28 8.18 -12.84
CA HIS A 183 -8.96 8.24 -14.25
C HIS A 183 -9.38 9.57 -14.90
N LEU A 184 -10.52 10.12 -14.50
CA LEU A 184 -10.94 11.46 -14.93
C LEU A 184 -9.89 12.51 -14.55
N LEU A 185 -9.45 12.53 -13.30
CA LEU A 185 -8.42 13.47 -12.83
C LEU A 185 -7.09 13.27 -13.57
N LEU A 186 -6.74 12.01 -13.86
CA LEU A 186 -5.48 11.68 -14.51
C LEU A 186 -5.37 12.22 -15.94
N LEU A 187 -6.49 12.27 -16.68
CA LEU A 187 -6.46 12.54 -18.13
C LEU A 187 -7.29 13.75 -18.59
N LYS A 188 -8.13 14.36 -17.75
CA LYS A 188 -9.07 15.43 -18.15
C LYS A 188 -8.44 16.65 -18.82
N THR A 189 -7.15 16.91 -18.57
CA THR A 189 -6.43 18.05 -19.13
C THR A 189 -5.43 17.65 -20.23
N ILE A 190 -5.33 16.35 -20.54
CA ILE A 190 -4.42 15.86 -21.59
C ILE A 190 -5.16 15.93 -22.94
N PRO A 191 -4.81 16.84 -23.87
CA PRO A 191 -5.63 17.14 -25.06
C PRO A 191 -5.96 15.91 -25.91
N LYS A 192 -5.04 14.96 -26.01
CA LYS A 192 -5.21 13.73 -26.79
C LYS A 192 -6.22 12.74 -26.16
N TYR A 193 -6.37 12.77 -24.84
CA TYR A 193 -7.11 11.76 -24.07
C TYR A 193 -8.30 12.32 -23.29
N GLU A 194 -8.54 13.62 -23.34
CA GLU A 194 -9.64 14.31 -22.64
C GLU A 194 -10.99 13.62 -22.85
N ALA A 195 -11.31 13.29 -24.10
CA ALA A 195 -12.57 12.63 -24.47
C ALA A 195 -12.73 11.22 -23.88
N TYR A 196 -11.63 10.60 -23.41
CA TYR A 196 -11.62 9.25 -22.82
C TYR A 196 -11.45 9.30 -21.30
N ALA A 197 -11.32 10.49 -20.71
CA ALA A 197 -11.09 10.65 -19.28
C ALA A 197 -12.32 10.19 -18.48
N GLY A 198 -12.12 9.30 -17.53
CA GLY A 198 -13.18 8.83 -16.62
C GLY A 198 -14.16 7.84 -17.24
N ILE A 199 -13.88 7.27 -18.41
CA ILE A 199 -14.73 6.25 -19.04
C ILE A 199 -13.92 5.00 -19.41
N TRP A 200 -14.56 3.84 -19.42
CA TRP A 200 -13.99 2.64 -19.99
C TRP A 200 -13.72 2.85 -21.49
N ARG A 201 -12.58 2.35 -21.98
CA ARG A 201 -12.22 2.51 -23.40
C ARG A 201 -13.32 2.02 -24.34
N PRO A 202 -13.71 2.83 -25.35
CA PRO A 202 -14.67 2.45 -26.36
C PRO A 202 -14.05 1.80 -27.59
N VAL A 203 -12.74 1.48 -27.52
CA VAL A 203 -11.95 0.94 -28.64
C VAL A 203 -11.01 -0.17 -28.15
N ASN A 204 -10.58 -1.01 -29.06
CA ASN A 204 -9.52 -1.98 -28.78
C ASN A 204 -8.16 -1.29 -28.68
N VAL A 205 -7.31 -1.80 -27.81
CA VAL A 205 -5.95 -1.29 -27.55
C VAL A 205 -4.93 -2.37 -27.78
N TYR A 206 -3.73 -1.95 -28.19
CA TYR A 206 -2.58 -2.82 -28.41
C TYR A 206 -1.35 -2.18 -27.76
N ILE A 207 -0.56 -2.96 -27.04
CA ILE A 207 0.70 -2.50 -26.47
C ILE A 207 1.86 -3.01 -27.33
N ARG A 208 2.66 -2.08 -27.84
CA ARG A 208 3.84 -2.43 -28.62
C ARG A 208 4.81 -3.25 -27.77
N GLY A 209 5.16 -4.44 -28.27
CA GLY A 209 6.08 -5.35 -27.59
C GLY A 209 5.43 -6.36 -26.64
N SER A 210 4.15 -6.22 -26.28
CA SER A 210 3.41 -7.26 -25.57
C SER A 210 3.00 -8.37 -26.54
N LYS A 211 3.03 -9.62 -26.04
CA LYS A 211 2.51 -10.81 -26.74
C LYS A 211 1.07 -11.13 -26.35
N TYR A 212 0.49 -10.32 -25.48
CA TYR A 212 -0.86 -10.54 -24.96
C TYR A 212 -1.89 -9.76 -25.76
N ASP A 213 -2.95 -10.44 -26.20
CA ASP A 213 -4.11 -9.84 -26.84
C ASP A 213 -5.10 -9.39 -25.76
N PHE A 214 -5.24 -8.07 -25.61
CA PHE A 214 -6.16 -7.50 -24.61
C PHE A 214 -7.62 -7.80 -24.97
N PRO A 215 -8.50 -7.93 -23.96
CA PRO A 215 -9.91 -8.20 -24.19
C PRO A 215 -10.57 -7.18 -25.13
N ASP A 216 -11.55 -7.61 -25.90
CA ASP A 216 -12.39 -6.70 -26.68
C ASP A 216 -13.03 -5.64 -25.75
N TRP A 217 -13.04 -4.39 -26.17
CA TRP A 217 -13.53 -3.26 -25.39
C TRP A 217 -14.96 -3.45 -24.86
N LYS A 218 -15.82 -4.13 -25.61
CA LYS A 218 -17.21 -4.44 -25.21
C LYS A 218 -17.29 -5.28 -23.93
N HIS A 219 -16.25 -6.05 -23.64
CA HIS A 219 -16.20 -6.89 -22.44
C HIS A 219 -15.63 -6.16 -21.22
N VAL A 220 -14.96 -5.01 -21.41
CA VAL A 220 -14.29 -4.28 -20.33
C VAL A 220 -15.21 -3.97 -19.15
N PRO A 221 -16.44 -3.43 -19.31
CA PRO A 221 -17.29 -3.15 -18.16
C PRO A 221 -17.59 -4.39 -17.32
N LYS A 222 -17.88 -5.52 -17.96
CA LYS A 222 -18.16 -6.80 -17.28
C LYS A 222 -16.90 -7.33 -16.56
N LEU A 223 -15.73 -7.24 -17.18
CA LEU A 223 -14.49 -7.68 -16.60
C LEU A 223 -14.09 -6.83 -15.39
N MET A 224 -14.30 -5.51 -15.44
CA MET A 224 -14.06 -4.62 -14.31
C MET A 224 -15.03 -4.87 -13.15
N SER A 225 -16.31 -5.07 -13.43
CA SER A 225 -17.29 -5.49 -12.42
C SER A 225 -16.87 -6.82 -11.76
N SER A 226 -16.41 -7.79 -12.56
CA SER A 226 -15.92 -9.08 -12.05
C SER A 226 -14.65 -8.93 -11.21
N LEU A 227 -13.72 -8.03 -11.59
CA LEU A 227 -12.52 -7.73 -10.82
C LEU A 227 -12.85 -7.10 -9.45
N LEU A 228 -13.80 -6.16 -9.43
CA LEU A 228 -14.24 -5.52 -8.19
C LEU A 228 -14.96 -6.51 -7.28
N ALA A 229 -15.84 -7.36 -7.84
CA ALA A 229 -16.48 -8.45 -7.08
C ALA A 229 -15.43 -9.43 -6.52
N TRP A 230 -14.42 -9.80 -7.32
CA TRP A 230 -13.31 -10.63 -6.85
C TRP A 230 -12.54 -9.95 -5.70
N TYR A 231 -12.25 -8.66 -5.82
CA TYR A 231 -11.59 -7.91 -4.75
C TYR A 231 -12.39 -7.91 -3.46
N GLN A 232 -13.68 -7.57 -3.52
CA GLN A 232 -14.56 -7.53 -2.35
C GLN A 232 -14.67 -8.91 -1.66
N ASN A 233 -14.75 -9.98 -2.45
CA ASN A 233 -14.84 -11.35 -1.93
C ASN A 233 -13.53 -11.87 -1.32
N ASN A 234 -12.39 -11.23 -1.62
CA ASN A 234 -11.06 -11.71 -1.23
C ASN A 234 -10.30 -10.79 -0.28
N LYS A 235 -10.73 -9.54 -0.08
CA LYS A 235 -10.01 -8.54 0.73
C LYS A 235 -9.73 -8.96 2.18
N ASP A 236 -10.60 -9.83 2.74
CA ASP A 236 -10.45 -10.35 4.09
C ASP A 236 -9.89 -11.78 4.13
N LYS A 237 -9.65 -12.40 2.97
CA LYS A 237 -9.21 -13.80 2.84
C LYS A 237 -7.76 -13.94 2.37
N ILE A 238 -7.28 -13.01 1.55
CA ILE A 238 -5.93 -13.02 0.97
C ILE A 238 -5.07 -12.00 1.73
N HIS A 239 -3.79 -12.30 1.92
CA HIS A 239 -2.83 -11.35 2.49
C HIS A 239 -2.77 -10.08 1.64
N SER A 240 -2.86 -8.90 2.29
CA SER A 240 -3.09 -7.62 1.59
C SER A 240 -2.06 -7.28 0.51
N VAL A 241 -0.79 -7.64 0.71
CA VAL A 241 0.26 -7.44 -0.31
C VAL A 241 0.01 -8.32 -1.53
N GLU A 242 -0.38 -9.57 -1.33
CA GLU A 242 -0.72 -10.48 -2.43
C GLU A 242 -2.01 -10.06 -3.13
N LEU A 243 -2.99 -9.59 -2.36
CA LEU A 243 -4.26 -9.05 -2.89
C LEU A 243 -4.01 -7.83 -3.78
N ALA A 244 -3.22 -6.86 -3.30
CA ALA A 244 -2.88 -5.65 -4.03
C ALA A 244 -2.12 -5.95 -5.32
N ALA A 245 -1.12 -6.85 -5.25
CA ALA A 245 -0.38 -7.29 -6.43
C ALA A 245 -1.27 -8.00 -7.46
N LYS A 246 -2.15 -8.91 -7.02
CA LYS A 246 -3.09 -9.60 -7.92
C LYS A 246 -4.12 -8.65 -8.52
N PHE A 247 -4.61 -7.68 -7.74
CA PHE A 247 -5.52 -6.67 -8.26
C PHE A 247 -4.86 -5.85 -9.37
N HIS A 248 -3.64 -5.32 -9.09
CA HIS A 248 -2.84 -4.61 -10.07
C HIS A 248 -2.65 -5.42 -11.36
N ALA A 249 -2.18 -6.65 -11.25
CA ALA A 249 -1.93 -7.52 -12.39
C ALA A 249 -3.19 -7.82 -13.21
N LYS A 250 -4.31 -8.09 -12.55
CA LYS A 250 -5.61 -8.31 -13.22
C LYS A 250 -6.11 -7.03 -13.90
N PHE A 251 -5.92 -5.86 -13.26
CA PHE A 251 -6.31 -4.58 -13.82
C PHE A 251 -5.54 -4.27 -15.11
N VAL A 252 -4.20 -4.42 -15.10
CA VAL A 252 -3.40 -4.19 -16.33
C VAL A 252 -3.69 -5.23 -17.42
N THR A 253 -4.11 -6.44 -17.06
CA THR A 253 -4.52 -7.48 -18.02
C THR A 253 -5.86 -7.17 -18.68
N ILE A 254 -6.81 -6.56 -17.96
CA ILE A 254 -8.07 -6.04 -18.54
C ILE A 254 -7.79 -4.84 -19.43
N HIS A 255 -6.83 -3.99 -19.00
CA HIS A 255 -6.45 -2.74 -19.69
C HIS A 255 -7.66 -1.86 -19.97
N PRO A 256 -8.38 -1.41 -18.92
CA PRO A 256 -9.75 -0.90 -19.08
C PRO A 256 -9.84 0.49 -19.72
N PHE A 257 -8.75 1.21 -19.88
CA PHE A 257 -8.73 2.58 -20.37
C PHE A 257 -7.98 2.72 -21.70
N ALA A 258 -8.22 3.81 -22.42
CA ALA A 258 -7.51 4.13 -23.66
C ALA A 258 -6.03 4.51 -23.39
N ASP A 259 -5.76 5.13 -22.24
CA ASP A 259 -4.43 5.47 -21.72
C ASP A 259 -4.43 5.46 -20.19
N GLY A 260 -3.26 5.63 -19.55
CA GLY A 260 -3.13 5.75 -18.09
C GLY A 260 -3.28 4.46 -17.29
N ASN A 261 -3.42 3.29 -17.93
CA ASN A 261 -3.65 2.02 -17.24
C ASN A 261 -2.54 1.65 -16.25
N GLY A 262 -1.27 1.86 -16.59
CA GLY A 262 -0.14 1.59 -15.71
C GLY A 262 -0.15 2.51 -14.49
N ARG A 263 -0.34 3.82 -14.68
CA ARG A 263 -0.45 4.81 -13.60
C ARG A 263 -1.60 4.49 -12.66
N MET A 264 -2.78 4.20 -13.22
CA MET A 264 -3.95 3.76 -12.46
C MET A 264 -3.67 2.49 -11.66
N ALA A 265 -3.08 1.47 -12.27
CA ALA A 265 -2.78 0.22 -11.59
C ALA A 265 -1.86 0.42 -10.37
N ARG A 266 -0.79 1.23 -10.51
CA ARG A 266 0.13 1.56 -9.40
C ARG A 266 -0.56 2.39 -8.31
N LEU A 267 -1.43 3.32 -8.67
CA LEU A 267 -2.23 4.10 -7.72
C LEU A 267 -3.20 3.20 -6.94
N LEU A 268 -3.97 2.38 -7.63
CA LEU A 268 -4.96 1.47 -7.02
C LEU A 268 -4.30 0.38 -6.16
N MET A 269 -3.15 -0.14 -6.57
CA MET A 269 -2.34 -1.05 -5.76
C MET A 269 -1.98 -0.41 -4.41
N ASN A 270 -1.51 0.83 -4.44
CA ASN A 270 -1.19 1.59 -3.23
C ASN A 270 -2.42 1.87 -2.38
N TYR A 271 -3.56 2.18 -2.99
CA TYR A 271 -4.82 2.37 -2.28
C TYR A 271 -5.20 1.13 -1.48
N ILE A 272 -5.13 -0.06 -2.09
CA ILE A 272 -5.40 -1.34 -1.41
C ILE A 272 -4.39 -1.62 -0.30
N LEU A 273 -3.09 -1.34 -0.52
CA LEU A 273 -2.05 -1.48 0.50
C LEU A 273 -2.32 -0.60 1.72
N GLN A 274 -2.61 0.69 1.50
CA GLN A 274 -2.80 1.64 2.59
C GLN A 274 -4.13 1.47 3.32
N LEU A 275 -5.21 1.09 2.67
CA LEU A 275 -6.45 0.66 3.34
C LEU A 275 -6.19 -0.49 4.34
N SER A 276 -5.19 -1.32 4.04
CA SER A 276 -4.78 -2.42 4.91
C SER A 276 -3.67 -2.03 5.91
N GLY A 277 -3.24 -0.75 5.92
CA GLY A 277 -2.23 -0.19 6.81
C GLY A 277 -0.78 -0.48 6.40
N PHE A 278 -0.55 -0.99 5.18
CA PHE A 278 0.80 -1.12 4.62
C PHE A 278 1.35 0.25 4.17
N PRO A 279 2.67 0.43 4.13
CA PRO A 279 3.26 1.66 3.59
C PRO A 279 2.90 1.85 2.12
N PHE A 280 2.82 3.10 1.70
CA PHE A 280 2.82 3.45 0.29
C PHE A 280 4.12 2.94 -0.35
N THR A 281 4.02 2.29 -1.50
CA THR A 281 5.15 1.62 -2.14
C THR A 281 5.32 2.16 -3.56
N ASP A 282 6.46 2.76 -3.80
CA ASP A 282 6.86 3.25 -5.11
C ASP A 282 7.51 2.14 -5.94
N ILE A 283 7.41 2.22 -7.26
CA ILE A 283 8.16 1.40 -8.20
C ILE A 283 9.19 2.30 -8.88
N PRO A 284 10.48 2.19 -8.54
CA PRO A 284 11.51 3.05 -9.13
C PRO A 284 11.63 2.87 -10.65
N PHE A 285 11.81 3.96 -11.39
CA PHE A 285 12.05 3.91 -12.84
C PHE A 285 13.23 2.99 -13.22
N SER A 286 14.26 2.93 -12.40
CA SER A 286 15.40 2.02 -12.59
C SER A 286 15.03 0.54 -12.62
N LYS A 287 13.83 0.18 -12.19
CA LYS A 287 13.29 -1.19 -12.21
C LYS A 287 12.20 -1.40 -13.26
N ARG A 288 12.04 -0.45 -14.19
CA ARG A 288 11.01 -0.46 -15.23
C ARG A 288 10.96 -1.76 -16.03
N ASP A 289 12.10 -2.22 -16.50
CA ASP A 289 12.16 -3.43 -17.34
C ASP A 289 11.77 -4.69 -16.55
N ALA A 290 12.30 -4.84 -15.33
CA ALA A 290 11.91 -5.93 -14.43
C ALA A 290 10.42 -5.87 -14.07
N TYR A 291 9.87 -4.66 -13.85
CA TYR A 291 8.45 -4.47 -13.63
C TYR A 291 7.62 -4.94 -14.83
N PHE A 292 7.97 -4.54 -16.07
CA PHE A 292 7.24 -4.97 -17.27
C PHE A 292 7.35 -6.47 -17.54
N GLU A 293 8.50 -7.09 -17.26
CA GLU A 293 8.62 -8.55 -17.32
C GLU A 293 7.62 -9.25 -16.39
N THR A 294 7.39 -8.70 -15.20
CA THR A 294 6.41 -9.28 -14.26
C THR A 294 4.99 -9.10 -14.75
N GLN A 295 4.67 -7.96 -15.42
CA GLN A 295 3.37 -7.72 -16.01
C GLN A 295 3.09 -8.64 -17.20
N GLU A 296 4.05 -8.81 -18.10
CA GLU A 296 3.91 -9.74 -19.22
C GLU A 296 3.63 -11.17 -18.71
N ALA A 297 4.36 -11.63 -17.68
CA ALA A 297 4.09 -12.92 -17.06
C ALA A 297 2.68 -13.01 -16.43
N ALA A 298 2.20 -11.91 -15.86
CA ALA A 298 0.89 -11.84 -15.21
C ALA A 298 -0.27 -11.89 -16.19
N HIS A 299 -0.10 -11.37 -17.42
CA HIS A 299 -1.08 -11.49 -18.50
C HIS A 299 -1.43 -12.96 -18.81
N PHE A 300 -0.45 -13.86 -18.64
CA PHE A 300 -0.64 -15.30 -18.80
C PHE A 300 -0.95 -16.04 -17.49
N GLY A 301 -1.39 -15.31 -16.46
CA GLY A 301 -1.82 -15.88 -15.16
C GLY A 301 -0.67 -16.15 -14.17
N ASN A 302 0.59 -15.87 -14.51
CA ASN A 302 1.72 -16.02 -13.58
C ASN A 302 1.89 -14.79 -12.68
N TYR A 303 1.00 -14.65 -11.72
CA TYR A 303 1.03 -13.53 -10.75
C TYR A 303 2.20 -13.60 -9.76
N LYS A 304 2.82 -14.77 -9.59
CA LYS A 304 3.89 -14.99 -8.59
C LYS A 304 5.04 -14.01 -8.76
N LYS A 305 5.47 -13.76 -10.01
CA LYS A 305 6.59 -12.85 -10.30
C LYS A 305 6.33 -11.45 -9.76
N PHE A 306 5.15 -10.89 -10.03
CA PHE A 306 4.81 -9.54 -9.57
C PHE A 306 4.57 -9.49 -8.05
N VAL A 307 3.94 -10.50 -7.46
CA VAL A 307 3.78 -10.58 -6.00
C VAL A 307 5.14 -10.53 -5.30
N LEU A 308 6.12 -11.32 -5.75
CA LEU A 308 7.46 -11.33 -5.16
C LEU A 308 8.21 -10.02 -5.44
N PHE A 309 8.07 -9.43 -6.61
CA PHE A 309 8.60 -8.12 -6.93
C PHE A 309 8.09 -7.06 -5.93
N LEU A 310 6.77 -6.97 -5.73
CA LEU A 310 6.18 -6.03 -4.77
C LEU A 310 6.66 -6.27 -3.33
N VAL A 311 6.80 -7.52 -2.92
CA VAL A 311 7.37 -7.88 -1.61
C VAL A 311 8.76 -7.29 -1.43
N GLU A 312 9.64 -7.42 -2.44
CA GLU A 312 11.00 -6.89 -2.37
C GLU A 312 11.02 -5.35 -2.37
N GLU A 313 10.11 -4.69 -3.12
CA GLU A 313 10.00 -3.22 -3.08
C GLU A 313 9.59 -2.72 -1.70
N ILE A 314 8.58 -3.32 -1.08
CA ILE A 314 8.14 -2.97 0.28
C ILE A 314 9.30 -3.14 1.29
N LYS A 315 10.05 -4.23 1.19
CA LYS A 315 11.19 -4.51 2.10
C LYS A 315 12.34 -3.54 1.89
N SER A 316 12.68 -3.24 0.63
CA SER A 316 13.76 -2.34 0.26
C SER A 316 13.50 -0.93 0.77
N GLN A 317 12.32 -0.38 0.48
CA GLN A 317 11.94 0.98 0.89
C GLN A 317 11.85 1.12 2.40
N PHE A 318 11.36 0.09 3.09
CA PHE A 318 11.37 0.09 4.55
C PHE A 318 12.79 0.07 5.15
N LYS A 319 13.71 -0.66 4.52
CA LYS A 319 15.13 -0.67 4.94
C LYS A 319 15.77 0.71 4.74
N ASP A 320 15.46 1.39 3.65
CA ASP A 320 15.98 2.72 3.34
C ASP A 320 15.41 3.79 4.27
N LEU A 321 14.12 3.71 4.61
CA LEU A 321 13.51 4.56 5.62
C LEU A 321 14.23 4.43 6.97
N LYS A 322 14.48 3.21 7.42
CA LYS A 322 15.22 2.96 8.68
C LYS A 322 16.64 3.51 8.67
N ARG A 323 17.32 3.47 7.53
CA ARG A 323 18.67 4.03 7.38
C ARG A 323 18.66 5.55 7.52
N LYS A 324 17.73 6.23 6.85
CA LYS A 324 17.61 7.69 6.88
C LYS A 324 17.34 8.20 8.30
N ILE A 325 16.44 7.56 9.04
CA ILE A 325 16.12 7.96 10.42
C ILE A 325 17.30 7.77 11.38
N LYS A 326 18.13 6.71 11.21
CA LYS A 326 19.32 6.50 12.05
C LYS A 326 20.46 7.48 11.79
N VAL A 327 20.43 8.17 10.67
CA VAL A 327 21.44 9.19 10.32
C VAL A 327 21.02 10.57 10.87
N GLU A 328 19.74 10.75 11.20
CA GLU A 328 19.18 11.99 11.77
C GLU A 328 19.18 11.97 13.33
N GLU A 329 19.47 10.83 13.98
CA GLU A 329 19.75 10.69 15.42
C GLU A 329 21.26 10.85 15.72
#